data_5435e35f325da5bb795deda8372a6906
#
_entry.id   5435e35f325da5bb795deda8372a6906
#
_cell.length_a   1.000
_cell.length_b   1.000
_cell.length_c   1.000
_cell.angle_alpha   90.00
_cell.angle_beta   90.00
_cell.angle_gamma   90.00
#
_symmetry.space_group_name_H-M   'P 1'
#
loop_
_entity.id
_entity.type
_entity.pdbx_description
1 polymer ?
#
loop_
_entity_poly.entity_id
_entity_poly.type
_entity_poly.pdbx_seq_one_letter_code
_entity_poly.pdbx_strand_id
1 'polypeptide(L)'
;IDPAESNQSLIAMYPRDLDVNKDKYNYCEIHPAINFGVLASVIPGIEMNQHPRNQFSTGQAKQALGMYATNFKNRMDTKGQIMFYPQKPIIKSKLAKFLRVDELPHGANVIVALGCYSGYNQEDSIIFNKDSVERGMFKTTKFRTFSEREEVDGDKKKEFICNPDSSRVTNMKSGNYNKLDDNGIIK
;
A
#
# COMPACT_ATOMS: atom_id res chain seq x y z
N ILE A 1 -28.72 0.30 -15.88
CA ILE A 1 -30.06 0.59 -15.31
C ILE A 1 -29.89 1.85 -14.45
N ASP A 2 -30.80 2.81 -14.61
CA ASP A 2 -30.85 4.00 -13.77
C ASP A 2 -31.52 3.71 -12.41
N PRO A 3 -31.42 4.60 -11.41
CA PRO A 3 -32.04 4.39 -10.10
C PRO A 3 -33.58 4.30 -10.16
N ALA A 4 -34.23 5.00 -11.06
CA ALA A 4 -35.68 4.95 -11.19
C ALA A 4 -36.14 3.61 -11.77
N GLU A 5 -35.47 3.10 -12.77
CA GLU A 5 -35.74 1.80 -13.37
C GLU A 5 -35.43 0.65 -12.40
N SER A 6 -34.33 0.73 -11.63
CA SER A 6 -33.97 -0.29 -10.64
C SER A 6 -35.00 -0.44 -9.52
N ASN A 7 -35.70 0.67 -9.15
CA ASN A 7 -36.76 0.64 -8.14
C ASN A 7 -38.03 -0.05 -8.63
N GLN A 8 -38.24 -0.14 -9.93
CA GLN A 8 -39.44 -0.72 -10.55
C GLN A 8 -39.22 -2.12 -11.12
N SER A 9 -37.97 -2.60 -11.11
CA SER A 9 -37.58 -3.85 -11.72
C SER A 9 -37.14 -4.88 -10.69
N LEU A 10 -37.41 -6.14 -10.94
CA LEU A 10 -36.87 -7.24 -10.17
C LEU A 10 -35.56 -7.69 -10.81
N ILE A 11 -34.50 -7.66 -10.02
CA ILE A 11 -33.14 -7.98 -10.45
C ILE A 11 -32.70 -9.29 -9.79
N ALA A 12 -32.38 -10.30 -10.59
CA ALA A 12 -31.81 -11.55 -10.11
C ALA A 12 -30.37 -11.34 -9.65
N MET A 13 -29.98 -11.94 -8.54
CA MET A 13 -28.63 -11.84 -8.01
C MET A 13 -27.64 -12.75 -8.75
N TYR A 14 -28.10 -13.93 -9.15
CA TYR A 14 -27.29 -14.91 -9.85
C TYR A 14 -28.00 -15.44 -11.11
N PRO A 15 -27.28 -15.83 -12.15
CA PRO A 15 -27.87 -16.42 -13.35
C PRO A 15 -28.76 -17.63 -13.07
N ARG A 16 -28.41 -18.45 -12.07
CA ARG A 16 -29.21 -19.62 -11.66
C ARG A 16 -30.63 -19.25 -11.19
N ASP A 17 -30.82 -18.04 -10.68
CA ASP A 17 -32.12 -17.59 -10.21
C ASP A 17 -33.06 -17.34 -11.39
N LEU A 18 -32.52 -17.07 -12.59
CA LEU A 18 -33.27 -16.95 -13.84
C LEU A 18 -33.81 -18.31 -14.31
N ASP A 19 -33.07 -19.39 -14.07
CA ASP A 19 -33.49 -20.74 -14.49
C ASP A 19 -34.73 -21.20 -13.71
N VAL A 20 -34.87 -20.75 -12.47
CA VAL A 20 -36.00 -21.14 -11.59
C VAL A 20 -37.21 -20.23 -11.80
N ASN A 21 -37.04 -18.95 -12.08
CA ASN A 21 -38.12 -17.96 -12.15
C ASN A 21 -37.90 -16.96 -13.28
N LYS A 22 -37.81 -17.47 -14.52
CA LYS A 22 -37.45 -16.71 -15.71
C LYS A 22 -38.38 -15.51 -15.97
N ASP A 23 -39.67 -15.68 -15.71
CA ASP A 23 -40.70 -14.66 -15.99
C ASP A 23 -40.81 -13.60 -14.88
N LYS A 24 -40.10 -13.78 -13.77
CA LYS A 24 -40.19 -12.89 -12.61
C LYS A 24 -39.17 -11.75 -12.66
N TYR A 25 -38.01 -11.99 -13.25
CA TYR A 25 -36.90 -11.05 -13.26
C TYR A 25 -36.79 -10.33 -14.60
N ASN A 26 -36.58 -9.01 -14.52
CA ASN A 26 -36.37 -8.17 -15.70
C ASN A 26 -34.85 -8.13 -16.05
N TYR A 27 -33.99 -8.21 -15.03
CA TYR A 27 -32.55 -8.07 -15.15
C TYR A 27 -31.83 -9.07 -14.25
N CYS A 28 -30.54 -9.26 -14.52
CA CYS A 28 -29.66 -10.05 -13.69
C CYS A 28 -28.37 -9.28 -13.43
N GLU A 29 -27.88 -9.32 -12.19
CA GLU A 29 -26.57 -8.82 -11.86
C GLU A 29 -25.47 -9.62 -12.58
N ILE A 30 -24.42 -8.95 -13.03
CA ILE A 30 -23.24 -9.61 -13.57
C ILE A 30 -22.55 -10.41 -12.46
N HIS A 31 -22.30 -9.77 -11.33
CA HIS A 31 -21.84 -10.39 -10.09
C HIS A 31 -22.09 -9.45 -8.91
N PRO A 32 -22.60 -9.93 -7.76
CA PRO A 32 -22.88 -9.07 -6.59
C PRO A 32 -21.66 -8.27 -6.09
N ALA A 33 -20.47 -8.82 -6.21
CA ALA A 33 -19.23 -8.18 -5.78
C ALA A 33 -18.82 -6.97 -6.65
N ILE A 34 -19.45 -6.76 -7.79
CA ILE A 34 -19.14 -5.62 -8.69
C ILE A 34 -19.52 -4.27 -8.06
N ASN A 35 -20.41 -4.28 -7.06
CA ASN A 35 -20.78 -3.10 -6.29
C ASN A 35 -19.61 -2.54 -5.46
N PHE A 36 -18.58 -3.34 -5.23
CA PHE A 36 -17.40 -2.96 -4.49
C PHE A 36 -16.21 -2.74 -5.43
N GLY A 37 -15.40 -1.72 -5.14
CA GLY A 37 -14.13 -1.52 -5.82
C GLY A 37 -13.10 -2.58 -5.41
N VAL A 38 -11.93 -2.54 -6.05
CA VAL A 38 -10.82 -3.49 -5.82
C VAL A 38 -10.43 -3.57 -4.35
N LEU A 39 -10.24 -2.42 -3.69
CA LEU A 39 -9.82 -2.39 -2.28
C LEU A 39 -10.90 -2.91 -1.33
N ALA A 40 -12.15 -2.50 -1.53
CA ALA A 40 -13.26 -2.98 -0.71
C ALA A 40 -13.48 -4.49 -0.87
N SER A 41 -13.20 -5.03 -2.03
CA SER A 41 -13.31 -6.47 -2.31
C SER A 41 -12.32 -7.35 -1.52
N VAL A 42 -11.26 -6.77 -0.97
CA VAL A 42 -10.28 -7.48 -0.13
C VAL A 42 -10.78 -7.66 1.30
N ILE A 43 -11.71 -6.82 1.75
CA ILE A 43 -12.23 -6.84 3.13
C ILE A 43 -13.03 -8.13 3.34
N PRO A 44 -12.62 -9.00 4.30
CA PRO A 44 -13.39 -10.19 4.62
C PRO A 44 -14.71 -9.82 5.30
N GLY A 45 -15.82 -10.40 4.85
CA GLY A 45 -17.14 -10.17 5.46
C GLY A 45 -17.62 -8.71 5.36
N ILE A 46 -17.33 -8.04 4.26
CA ILE A 46 -17.69 -6.63 4.04
C ILE A 46 -19.19 -6.38 4.19
N GLU A 47 -20.02 -7.34 3.81
CA GLU A 47 -21.48 -7.29 3.92
C GLU A 47 -21.99 -7.31 5.36
N MET A 48 -21.18 -7.76 6.30
CA MET A 48 -21.52 -7.84 7.71
C MET A 48 -21.10 -6.61 8.52
N ASN A 49 -20.30 -5.73 7.91
CA ASN A 49 -19.79 -4.54 8.55
C ASN A 49 -20.69 -3.33 8.32
N GLN A 50 -20.67 -2.41 9.27
CA GLN A 50 -21.27 -1.10 9.09
C GLN A 50 -20.53 -0.30 8.01
N HIS A 51 -21.25 0.40 7.14
CA HIS A 51 -20.70 1.14 5.99
C HIS A 51 -19.53 2.08 6.35
N PRO A 52 -19.57 2.91 7.41
CA PRO A 52 -18.43 3.78 7.75
C PRO A 52 -17.15 3.00 8.08
N ARG A 53 -17.29 1.79 8.66
CA ARG A 53 -16.14 0.95 8.99
C ARG A 53 -15.49 0.37 7.74
N ASN A 54 -16.25 0.05 6.73
CA ASN A 54 -15.73 -0.33 5.41
C ASN A 54 -14.99 0.82 4.74
N GLN A 55 -15.46 2.06 4.89
CA GLN A 55 -14.76 3.25 4.40
C GLN A 55 -13.41 3.44 5.10
N PHE A 56 -13.35 3.32 6.41
CA PHE A 56 -12.09 3.40 7.15
C PHE A 56 -11.12 2.31 6.72
N SER A 57 -11.58 1.07 6.61
CA SER A 57 -10.75 -0.05 6.17
C SER A 57 -10.19 0.19 4.76
N THR A 58 -11.01 0.68 3.84
CA THR A 58 -10.58 1.00 2.47
C THR A 58 -9.57 2.15 2.45
N GLY A 59 -9.76 3.19 3.26
CA GLY A 59 -8.82 4.29 3.41
C GLY A 59 -7.48 3.84 3.97
N GLN A 60 -7.49 2.99 4.99
CA GLN A 60 -6.29 2.44 5.62
C GLN A 60 -5.54 1.46 4.71
N ALA A 61 -6.24 0.70 3.88
CA ALA A 61 -5.61 -0.21 2.92
C ALA A 61 -4.66 0.50 1.94
N LYS A 62 -4.96 1.75 1.59
CA LYS A 62 -4.10 2.58 0.73
C LYS A 62 -2.79 3.02 1.42
N GLN A 63 -2.73 2.94 2.74
CA GLN A 63 -1.59 3.33 3.56
C GLN A 63 -0.86 2.10 4.15
N ALA A 64 -1.33 0.91 3.83
CA ALA A 64 -0.72 -0.33 4.28
C ALA A 64 0.68 -0.50 3.69
N LEU A 65 1.61 -0.94 4.53
CA LEU A 65 2.97 -1.23 4.15
C LEU A 65 3.19 -2.74 4.06
N GLY A 66 3.96 -3.15 3.08
CA GLY A 66 4.28 -4.54 2.84
C GLY A 66 5.39 -4.67 1.80
N MET A 67 5.19 -5.52 0.82
CA MET A 67 6.08 -5.68 -0.32
C MET A 67 5.35 -5.27 -1.60
N TYR A 68 5.65 -4.09 -2.15
CA TYR A 68 4.94 -3.57 -3.32
C TYR A 68 5.42 -4.16 -4.65
N ALA A 69 6.63 -4.71 -4.69
CA ALA A 69 7.19 -5.41 -5.85
C ALA A 69 8.27 -6.39 -5.40
N THR A 70 8.42 -7.50 -6.10
CA THR A 70 9.46 -8.50 -5.79
C THR A 70 10.87 -8.01 -6.11
N ASN A 71 11.00 -7.20 -7.15
CA ASN A 71 12.26 -6.62 -7.62
C ASN A 71 12.52 -5.21 -7.07
N PHE A 72 12.01 -4.89 -5.89
CA PHE A 72 12.10 -3.54 -5.32
C PHE A 72 13.52 -3.01 -5.20
N LYS A 73 14.53 -3.88 -5.04
CA LYS A 73 15.96 -3.50 -4.97
C LYS A 73 16.52 -2.99 -6.30
N ASN A 74 15.95 -3.43 -7.40
CA ASN A 74 16.41 -3.09 -8.75
C ASN A 74 15.58 -1.97 -9.41
N ARG A 75 14.57 -1.47 -8.70
CA ARG A 75 13.69 -0.42 -9.20
C ARG A 75 14.27 0.96 -8.89
N MET A 76 14.10 1.87 -9.83
CA MET A 76 14.52 3.28 -9.72
C MET A 76 13.37 4.16 -9.20
N ASP A 77 12.59 3.66 -8.27
CA ASP A 77 11.49 4.44 -7.68
C ASP A 77 12.05 5.57 -6.82
N THR A 78 11.47 6.76 -6.92
CA THR A 78 11.90 7.92 -6.13
C THR A 78 11.83 7.66 -4.64
N LYS A 79 10.76 6.97 -4.22
CA LYS A 79 10.55 6.53 -2.84
C LYS A 79 9.96 5.13 -2.84
N GLY A 80 10.49 4.25 -2.00
CA GLY A 80 9.95 2.93 -1.74
C GLY A 80 10.01 2.61 -0.26
N GLN A 81 9.06 1.86 0.25
CA GLN A 81 9.06 1.41 1.63
C GLN A 81 8.63 -0.05 1.70
N ILE A 82 9.45 -0.87 2.32
CA ILE A 82 9.23 -2.30 2.46
C ILE A 82 9.12 -2.65 3.94
N MET A 83 8.08 -3.39 4.31
CA MET A 83 7.92 -3.90 5.66
C MET A 83 8.73 -5.18 5.84
N PHE A 84 9.34 -5.33 7.02
CA PHE A 84 10.01 -6.56 7.42
C PHE A 84 8.98 -7.62 7.76
N TYR A 85 9.22 -8.85 7.31
CA TYR A 85 8.37 -10.00 7.60
C TYR A 85 6.90 -9.81 7.22
N PRO A 86 6.58 -9.37 5.99
CA PRO A 86 5.21 -9.30 5.54
C PRO A 86 4.62 -10.71 5.50
N GLN A 87 3.37 -10.86 5.93
CA GLN A 87 2.72 -12.16 6.04
C GLN A 87 1.44 -12.19 5.23
N LYS A 88 1.13 -13.36 4.69
CA LYS A 88 -0.16 -13.63 4.05
C LYS A 88 -1.27 -13.52 5.09
N PRO A 89 -2.41 -12.89 4.77
CA PRO A 89 -3.53 -12.84 5.70
C PRO A 89 -4.09 -14.24 5.97
N ILE A 90 -4.47 -14.50 7.22
CA ILE A 90 -5.10 -15.77 7.63
C ILE A 90 -6.49 -15.89 7.00
N ILE A 91 -7.25 -14.79 6.99
CA ILE A 91 -8.60 -14.73 6.42
C ILE A 91 -8.57 -13.89 5.17
N LYS A 92 -9.19 -14.39 4.10
CA LYS A 92 -9.22 -13.73 2.79
C LYS A 92 -10.61 -13.77 2.19
N SER A 93 -10.97 -12.72 1.46
CA SER A 93 -12.13 -12.76 0.58
C SER A 93 -11.87 -13.67 -0.63
N LYS A 94 -12.93 -14.13 -1.29
CA LYS A 94 -12.79 -14.92 -2.53
C LYS A 94 -12.07 -14.15 -3.64
N LEU A 95 -12.19 -12.83 -3.66
CA LEU A 95 -11.58 -11.95 -4.66
C LEU A 95 -10.11 -11.64 -4.39
N ALA A 96 -9.63 -11.81 -3.17
CA ALA A 96 -8.24 -11.58 -2.79
C ALA A 96 -7.25 -12.42 -3.65
N LYS A 97 -7.68 -13.59 -4.12
CA LYS A 97 -6.90 -14.44 -5.01
C LYS A 97 -6.57 -13.75 -6.34
N PHE A 98 -7.51 -13.04 -6.92
CA PHE A 98 -7.32 -12.33 -8.19
C PHE A 98 -6.43 -11.10 -8.06
N LEU A 99 -6.32 -10.56 -6.86
CA LEU A 99 -5.49 -9.39 -6.53
C LEU A 99 -4.07 -9.75 -6.08
N ARG A 100 -3.71 -11.03 -6.12
CA ARG A 100 -2.39 -11.55 -5.76
C ARG A 100 -1.92 -11.15 -4.35
N VAL A 101 -2.85 -11.03 -3.40
CA VAL A 101 -2.55 -10.62 -2.01
C VAL A 101 -1.56 -11.58 -1.33
N ASP A 102 -1.55 -12.84 -1.77
CA ASP A 102 -0.63 -13.86 -1.25
C ASP A 102 0.81 -13.72 -1.79
N GLU A 103 0.96 -13.13 -2.98
CA GLU A 103 2.27 -12.96 -3.61
C GLU A 103 2.96 -11.69 -3.12
N LEU A 104 2.19 -10.64 -2.90
CA LEU A 104 2.65 -9.32 -2.43
C LEU A 104 1.91 -8.93 -1.14
N PRO A 105 2.21 -9.57 -0.01
CA PRO A 105 1.50 -9.33 1.24
C PRO A 105 1.79 -7.94 1.82
N HIS A 106 0.75 -7.32 2.41
CA HIS A 106 0.80 -5.99 3.00
C HIS A 106 0.25 -6.05 4.42
N GLY A 107 1.03 -6.57 5.34
CA GLY A 107 0.65 -6.65 6.73
C GLY A 107 1.30 -7.82 7.46
N ALA A 108 0.86 -8.02 8.68
CA ALA A 108 1.30 -9.12 9.53
C ALA A 108 0.11 -9.66 10.32
N ASN A 109 0.14 -10.94 10.65
CA ASN A 109 -0.82 -11.56 11.54
C ASN A 109 -0.33 -11.36 12.98
N VAL A 110 -1.11 -10.70 13.79
CA VAL A 110 -0.76 -10.39 15.18
C VAL A 110 -1.78 -10.98 16.15
N ILE A 111 -1.32 -11.32 17.35
CA ILE A 111 -2.20 -11.70 18.44
C ILE A 111 -2.66 -10.42 19.12
N VAL A 112 -3.98 -10.22 19.16
CA VAL A 112 -4.60 -9.04 19.75
C VAL A 112 -5.37 -9.45 21.00
N ALA A 113 -5.04 -8.82 22.14
CA ALA A 113 -5.83 -8.93 23.35
C ALA A 113 -6.75 -7.70 23.46
N LEU A 114 -8.06 -7.94 23.56
CA LEU A 114 -9.06 -6.91 23.78
C LEU A 114 -9.27 -6.71 25.27
N GLY A 115 -8.83 -5.61 25.81
CA GLY A 115 -8.98 -5.31 27.23
C GLY A 115 -8.30 -4.00 27.61
N CYS A 116 -8.65 -3.47 28.78
CA CYS A 116 -7.95 -2.34 29.37
C CYS A 116 -6.68 -2.84 30.07
N TYR A 117 -5.55 -2.18 29.76
CA TYR A 117 -4.28 -2.45 30.43
C TYR A 117 -3.68 -1.15 30.95
N SER A 118 -3.68 -0.98 32.26
CA SER A 118 -3.14 0.22 32.95
C SER A 118 -3.76 1.57 32.52
N GLY A 119 -4.84 1.57 31.75
CA GLY A 119 -5.46 2.77 31.19
C GLY A 119 -4.69 3.47 30.05
N TYR A 120 -3.53 2.93 29.62
CA TYR A 120 -2.74 3.51 28.54
C TYR A 120 -3.21 3.14 27.13
N ASN A 121 -4.22 2.32 27.01
CA ASN A 121 -4.85 1.92 25.73
C ASN A 121 -6.30 2.37 25.62
N GLN A 122 -6.66 3.51 26.21
CA GLN A 122 -7.98 4.10 26.09
C GLN A 122 -8.20 4.71 24.73
N GLU A 123 -9.47 4.79 24.30
CA GLU A 123 -9.92 5.27 23.00
C GLU A 123 -9.23 4.50 21.86
N ASP A 124 -8.51 5.18 20.97
CA ASP A 124 -7.82 4.58 19.84
C ASP A 124 -6.35 4.20 20.14
N SER A 125 -5.95 4.26 21.40
CA SER A 125 -4.59 3.93 21.82
C SER A 125 -4.33 2.43 21.81
N ILE A 126 -3.12 2.04 21.41
CA ILE A 126 -2.69 0.64 21.32
C ILE A 126 -1.39 0.46 22.10
N ILE A 127 -1.31 -0.64 22.86
CA ILE A 127 -0.08 -1.04 23.54
C ILE A 127 0.55 -2.20 22.77
N PHE A 128 1.84 -2.06 22.44
CA PHE A 128 2.62 -3.10 21.77
C PHE A 128 3.52 -3.85 22.75
N ASN A 129 3.72 -5.13 22.48
CA ASN A 129 4.78 -5.88 23.15
C ASN A 129 6.16 -5.38 22.70
N LYS A 130 6.96 -4.89 23.64
CA LYS A 130 8.28 -4.32 23.38
C LYS A 130 9.22 -5.31 22.70
N ASP A 131 9.28 -6.54 23.19
CA ASP A 131 10.18 -7.56 22.64
C ASP A 131 9.81 -7.92 21.19
N SER A 132 8.53 -7.90 20.85
CA SER A 132 8.08 -8.12 19.48
C SER A 132 8.52 -7.01 18.54
N VAL A 133 8.46 -5.75 19.01
CA VAL A 133 8.92 -4.59 18.22
C VAL A 133 10.43 -4.65 18.05
N GLU A 134 11.19 -4.98 19.10
CA GLU A 134 12.65 -5.13 19.03
C GLU A 134 13.08 -6.25 18.09
N ARG A 135 12.31 -7.34 17.98
CA ARG A 135 12.53 -8.41 16.99
C ARG A 135 12.15 -8.02 15.56
N GLY A 136 11.58 -6.85 15.35
CA GLY A 136 11.29 -6.32 14.02
C GLY A 136 9.83 -6.29 13.61
N MET A 137 8.87 -6.46 14.54
CA MET A 137 7.45 -6.28 14.24
C MET A 137 7.21 -4.85 13.73
N PHE A 138 6.56 -4.71 12.57
CA PHE A 138 6.28 -3.44 11.89
C PHE A 138 7.50 -2.61 11.50
N LYS A 139 8.70 -3.16 11.59
CA LYS A 139 9.91 -2.50 11.12
C LYS A 139 9.88 -2.39 9.60
N THR A 140 10.30 -1.24 9.08
CA THR A 140 10.31 -0.99 7.63
C THR A 140 11.68 -0.45 7.19
N THR A 141 12.03 -0.71 5.94
CA THR A 141 13.16 -0.08 5.26
C THR A 141 12.64 0.89 4.22
N LYS A 142 13.09 2.13 4.30
CA LYS A 142 12.75 3.15 3.32
C LYS A 142 13.91 3.31 2.32
N PHE A 143 13.58 3.16 1.06
CA PHE A 143 14.49 3.41 -0.06
C PHE A 143 14.20 4.78 -0.63
N ARG A 144 15.25 5.50 -0.99
CA ARG A 144 15.14 6.76 -1.70
C ARG A 144 16.15 6.78 -2.82
N THR A 145 15.69 7.02 -4.03
CA THR A 145 16.54 7.14 -5.20
C THR A 145 16.77 8.62 -5.50
N PHE A 146 18.01 8.97 -5.68
CA PHE A 146 18.42 10.27 -6.19
C PHE A 146 18.90 10.07 -7.62
N SER A 147 18.42 10.90 -8.53
CA SER A 147 18.83 10.90 -9.92
C SER A 147 19.20 12.32 -10.29
N GLU A 148 20.42 12.51 -10.70
CA GLU A 148 20.96 13.79 -11.14
C GLU A 148 21.64 13.58 -12.49
N ARG A 149 21.74 14.64 -13.26
CA ARG A 149 22.45 14.63 -14.55
C ARG A 149 23.23 15.93 -14.71
N GLU A 150 24.32 15.84 -15.43
CA GLU A 150 25.09 17.01 -15.82
C GLU A 150 24.27 17.87 -16.79
N GLU A 151 24.11 19.14 -16.50
CA GLU A 151 23.40 20.10 -17.33
C GLU A 151 24.39 21.06 -17.98
N VAL A 152 24.07 21.49 -19.22
CA VAL A 152 24.80 22.50 -19.93
C VAL A 152 23.85 23.66 -20.20
N ASP A 153 24.04 24.77 -19.49
CA ASP A 153 23.24 25.98 -19.63
C ASP A 153 23.97 26.95 -20.58
N GLY A 154 23.61 26.88 -21.85
CA GLY A 154 24.18 27.72 -22.90
C GLY A 154 25.71 27.61 -23.03
N ASP A 155 26.35 28.69 -23.53
CA ASP A 155 27.79 28.70 -23.80
C ASP A 155 28.71 28.90 -22.59
N LYS A 156 28.19 28.99 -21.35
CA LYS A 156 29.00 29.51 -20.23
C LYS A 156 29.04 28.67 -18.94
N LYS A 157 28.16 27.72 -18.72
CA LYS A 157 28.16 26.92 -17.50
C LYS A 157 27.89 25.46 -17.83
N LYS A 158 28.92 24.64 -17.65
CA LYS A 158 28.80 23.19 -17.71
C LYS A 158 28.91 22.64 -16.29
N GLU A 159 27.91 21.89 -15.86
CA GLU A 159 27.94 21.16 -14.58
C GLU A 159 28.69 19.85 -14.75
N PHE A 160 29.40 19.44 -13.70
CA PHE A 160 30.12 18.19 -13.65
C PHE A 160 29.79 17.46 -12.35
N ILE A 161 29.53 16.18 -12.46
CA ILE A 161 29.40 15.30 -11.29
C ILE A 161 30.79 14.79 -10.94
N CYS A 162 31.38 15.29 -9.84
CA CYS A 162 32.69 14.90 -9.37
C CYS A 162 32.83 15.12 -7.87
N ASN A 163 33.93 14.63 -7.29
CA ASN A 163 34.30 15.06 -5.95
C ASN A 163 34.84 16.48 -6.01
N PRO A 164 34.19 17.48 -5.39
CA PRO A 164 34.57 18.88 -5.55
C PRO A 164 35.93 19.15 -4.85
N ASP A 165 36.83 19.75 -5.59
CA ASP A 165 38.11 20.23 -5.07
C ASP A 165 37.92 21.61 -4.47
N SER A 166 38.19 21.76 -3.17
CA SER A 166 38.09 23.03 -2.43
C SER A 166 38.97 24.16 -2.99
N SER A 167 40.02 23.82 -3.74
CA SER A 167 40.89 24.81 -4.40
C SER A 167 40.29 25.40 -5.65
N ARG A 168 39.31 24.73 -6.27
CA ARG A 168 38.69 25.11 -7.57
C ARG A 168 37.25 25.57 -7.45
N VAL A 169 36.57 25.17 -6.39
CA VAL A 169 35.14 25.43 -6.18
C VAL A 169 34.93 26.43 -5.07
N THR A 170 34.19 27.51 -5.38
CA THR A 170 33.78 28.51 -4.40
C THR A 170 32.39 28.20 -3.87
N ASN A 171 32.10 28.61 -2.62
CA ASN A 171 30.78 28.42 -1.99
C ASN A 171 30.34 26.96 -1.81
N MET A 172 31.27 26.07 -1.45
CA MET A 172 30.93 24.70 -1.13
C MET A 172 29.95 24.65 0.04
N LYS A 173 28.93 23.79 -0.09
CA LYS A 173 28.01 23.50 1.03
C LYS A 173 28.77 22.76 2.14
N SER A 174 28.38 23.02 3.40
CA SER A 174 28.90 22.26 4.52
C SER A 174 28.48 20.80 4.40
N GLY A 175 29.45 19.90 4.34
CA GLY A 175 29.22 18.46 4.20
C GLY A 175 30.52 17.67 4.25
N ASN A 176 30.43 16.36 4.41
CA ASN A 176 31.60 15.48 4.40
C ASN A 176 31.80 14.88 3.00
N TYR A 177 32.63 15.50 2.21
CA TYR A 177 32.96 15.10 0.83
C TYR A 177 33.93 13.89 0.78
N ASN A 178 34.54 13.50 1.89
CA ASN A 178 35.46 12.33 1.95
C ASN A 178 34.71 11.01 1.67
N LYS A 179 33.38 11.01 1.75
CA LYS A 179 32.55 9.85 1.42
C LYS A 179 32.27 9.68 -0.07
N LEU A 180 32.71 10.63 -0.88
CA LEU A 180 32.57 10.55 -2.33
C LEU A 180 33.80 9.87 -2.94
N ASP A 181 33.59 9.11 -4.01
CA ASP A 181 34.65 8.66 -4.89
C ASP A 181 35.07 9.78 -5.87
N ASP A 182 36.02 9.48 -6.74
CA ASP A 182 36.50 10.46 -7.73
C ASP A 182 35.42 10.85 -8.74
N ASN A 183 34.42 10.02 -8.93
CA ASN A 183 33.27 10.27 -9.80
C ASN A 183 32.13 11.02 -9.09
N GLY A 184 32.30 11.40 -7.82
CA GLY A 184 31.28 12.09 -7.06
C GLY A 184 30.16 11.19 -6.52
N ILE A 185 30.33 9.88 -6.54
CA ILE A 185 29.34 8.91 -6.06
C ILE A 185 29.70 8.52 -4.62
N ILE A 186 28.69 8.34 -3.78
CA ILE A 186 28.87 7.91 -2.39
C ILE A 186 29.38 6.47 -2.34
N LYS A 187 30.48 6.26 -1.59
CA LYS A 187 31.09 4.94 -1.35
C LYS A 187 30.25 4.07 -0.46
#